data_a4dde2b0c89306714d6694e051342768
#
_entry.id   a4dde2b0c89306714d6694e051342768
#
_cell.length_a   1.000
_cell.length_b   1.000
_cell.length_c   1.000
_cell.angle_alpha   90.00
_cell.angle_beta   90.00
_cell.angle_gamma   90.00
#
_symmetry.space_group_name_H-M   'P 1'
#
loop_
_entity.id
_entity.type
_entity.pdbx_description
1 polymer ?
#
loop_
_entity_poly.entity_id
_entity_poly.type
_entity_poly.pdbx_seq_one_letter_code
_entity_poly.pdbx_strand_id
1 'polypeptide(L)'
;RVARLVDMRIRATEFFSESTLTRDTVPVDVDAVCFWLVWDAKKAVLEVESYYRAIALSTQTALRDIIGTHTLDEMLTQRETLGRALREMLDRKTNPWGITVQSVEIRDVIIPANLQDAMSKQAQAERERQARIILSTAETEIAAKFVEAARPYQSNPVAVHLRAMNMLYEGLKEKGSIVVVPSSAVESMNLGALGGLASLDSNGAPAQAH
;
A
#
# COMPACT_ATOMS: atom_id res chain seq x y z
N ARG A 1 6.75 10.08 -60.81
CA ARG A 1 7.02 8.67 -60.38
C ARG A 1 7.05 8.62 -58.87
N VAL A 2 6.17 7.79 -58.27
CA VAL A 2 6.21 7.52 -56.83
C VAL A 2 7.34 6.52 -56.60
N ALA A 3 8.36 6.91 -55.82
CA ALA A 3 9.51 6.05 -55.56
C ALA A 3 9.33 5.21 -54.30
N ARG A 4 8.61 5.71 -53.30
CA ARG A 4 8.41 5.03 -52.02
C ARG A 4 7.12 5.54 -51.36
N LEU A 5 6.30 4.64 -50.85
CA LEU A 5 5.14 4.95 -50.02
C LEU A 5 5.53 4.91 -48.55
N VAL A 6 5.19 5.96 -47.79
CA VAL A 6 5.39 6.05 -46.37
C VAL A 6 4.04 6.11 -45.67
N ASP A 7 3.81 5.22 -44.72
CA ASP A 7 2.59 5.23 -43.91
C ASP A 7 2.74 6.28 -42.79
N MET A 8 1.84 7.25 -42.74
CA MET A 8 1.85 8.37 -41.78
C MET A 8 0.94 8.11 -40.55
N ARG A 9 0.33 6.93 -40.47
CA ARG A 9 -0.47 6.58 -39.27
C ARG A 9 0.37 6.38 -38.06
N ILE A 10 -0.26 6.48 -36.88
CA ILE A 10 0.39 6.14 -35.60
C ILE A 10 0.78 4.66 -35.61
N ARG A 11 2.01 4.39 -35.25
CA ARG A 11 2.57 3.05 -35.11
C ARG A 11 3.00 2.81 -33.67
N ALA A 12 2.78 1.59 -33.21
CA ALA A 12 3.32 1.10 -31.96
C ALA A 12 4.52 0.21 -32.25
N THR A 13 5.61 0.40 -31.53
CA THR A 13 6.79 -0.47 -31.57
C THR A 13 7.12 -0.90 -30.16
N GLU A 14 7.17 -2.20 -29.94
CA GLU A 14 7.60 -2.80 -28.69
C GLU A 14 9.14 -2.89 -28.68
N PHE A 15 9.74 -2.71 -27.52
CA PHE A 15 11.19 -2.83 -27.34
C PHE A 15 11.51 -3.27 -25.92
N PHE A 16 12.60 -4.00 -25.84
CA PHE A 16 13.09 -4.61 -24.60
C PHE A 16 14.46 -4.06 -24.28
N SER A 17 14.75 -3.85 -23.01
CA SER A 17 16.09 -3.64 -22.49
C SER A 17 16.43 -4.80 -21.55
N GLU A 18 17.31 -5.67 -21.99
CA GLU A 18 17.75 -6.85 -21.23
C GLU A 18 18.90 -6.50 -20.29
N SER A 19 18.86 -7.03 -19.06
CA SER A 19 19.93 -6.99 -18.05
C SER A 19 20.62 -5.66 -17.92
N THR A 20 19.84 -4.57 -17.82
CA THR A 20 20.40 -3.24 -17.62
C THR A 20 20.42 -2.93 -16.13
N LEU A 21 21.55 -2.39 -15.65
CA LEU A 21 21.71 -1.99 -14.25
C LEU A 21 21.07 -0.64 -14.00
N THR A 22 20.25 -0.56 -12.98
CA THR A 22 19.72 0.70 -12.44
C THR A 22 20.82 1.47 -11.68
N ARG A 23 20.55 2.72 -11.27
CA ARG A 23 21.48 3.54 -10.49
C ARG A 23 21.89 2.86 -9.17
N ASP A 24 21.02 2.07 -8.57
CA ASP A 24 21.26 1.27 -7.36
C ASP A 24 21.83 -0.12 -7.64
N THR A 25 22.38 -0.32 -8.86
CA THR A 25 23.06 -1.55 -9.30
C THR A 25 22.20 -2.81 -9.34
N VAL A 26 20.88 -2.65 -9.44
CA VAL A 26 19.94 -3.77 -9.59
C VAL A 26 19.80 -4.10 -11.08
N PRO A 27 20.03 -5.33 -11.51
CA PRO A 27 19.77 -5.76 -12.88
C PRO A 27 18.26 -5.85 -13.11
N VAL A 28 17.76 -5.18 -14.14
CA VAL A 28 16.35 -5.18 -14.52
C VAL A 28 16.19 -5.43 -16.01
N ASP A 29 15.11 -6.12 -16.37
CA ASP A 29 14.62 -6.22 -17.73
C ASP A 29 13.39 -5.33 -17.85
N VAL A 30 13.36 -4.43 -18.83
CA VAL A 30 12.28 -3.47 -18.99
C VAL A 30 11.63 -3.65 -20.35
N ASP A 31 10.30 -3.82 -20.32
CA ASP A 31 9.45 -3.85 -21.50
C ASP A 31 8.70 -2.53 -21.65
N ALA A 32 8.77 -1.94 -22.82
CA ALA A 32 8.12 -0.69 -23.10
C ALA A 32 7.62 -0.61 -24.55
N VAL A 33 6.62 0.26 -24.77
CA VAL A 33 6.00 0.51 -26.08
C VAL A 33 6.15 1.99 -26.44
N CYS A 34 6.62 2.25 -27.65
CA CYS A 34 6.71 3.58 -28.21
C CYS A 34 5.62 3.79 -29.27
N PHE A 35 4.80 4.83 -29.11
CA PHE A 35 3.84 5.27 -30.09
C PHE A 35 4.42 6.47 -30.85
N TRP A 36 4.54 6.32 -32.15
CA TRP A 36 5.15 7.32 -33.01
C TRP A 36 4.45 7.42 -34.38
N LEU A 37 4.66 8.52 -35.07
CA LEU A 37 4.17 8.74 -36.43
C LEU A 37 5.19 9.51 -37.26
N VAL A 38 5.10 9.34 -38.58
CA VAL A 38 5.86 10.13 -39.56
C VAL A 38 5.02 11.35 -39.94
N TRP A 39 5.52 12.55 -39.66
CA TRP A 39 4.84 13.79 -40.05
C TRP A 39 5.43 14.38 -41.36
N ASP A 40 6.70 14.09 -41.69
CA ASP A 40 7.35 14.48 -42.93
C ASP A 40 7.97 13.25 -43.63
N ALA A 41 7.24 12.71 -44.59
CA ALA A 41 7.64 11.54 -45.37
C ALA A 41 8.94 11.75 -46.15
N LYS A 42 9.21 13.01 -46.60
CA LYS A 42 10.42 13.33 -47.35
C LYS A 42 11.67 13.21 -46.45
N LYS A 43 11.64 13.81 -45.26
CA LYS A 43 12.73 13.70 -44.31
C LYS A 43 12.93 12.25 -43.86
N ALA A 44 11.86 11.52 -43.56
CA ALA A 44 11.95 10.15 -43.10
C ALA A 44 12.61 9.19 -44.10
N VAL A 45 12.58 9.52 -45.38
CA VAL A 45 13.19 8.69 -46.42
C VAL A 45 14.60 9.19 -46.81
N LEU A 46 14.85 10.49 -46.73
CA LEU A 46 16.13 11.07 -47.16
C LEU A 46 17.19 11.13 -46.05
N GLU A 47 16.76 11.38 -44.82
CA GLU A 47 17.68 11.57 -43.69
C GLU A 47 18.09 10.24 -43.06
N VAL A 48 17.26 9.20 -43.18
CA VAL A 48 17.52 7.91 -42.54
C VAL A 48 17.22 6.78 -43.53
N GLU A 49 18.14 5.82 -43.65
CA GLU A 49 17.99 4.65 -44.50
C GLU A 49 16.76 3.82 -44.15
N SER A 50 16.55 3.55 -42.84
CA SER A 50 15.41 2.86 -42.29
C SER A 50 14.94 3.54 -41.02
N TYR A 51 13.95 4.39 -41.15
CA TYR A 51 13.35 5.11 -40.02
C TYR A 51 12.80 4.17 -38.95
N TYR A 52 12.26 3.01 -39.33
CA TYR A 52 11.76 2.03 -38.39
C TYR A 52 12.87 1.46 -37.49
N ARG A 53 14.00 1.07 -38.11
CA ARG A 53 15.16 0.57 -37.37
C ARG A 53 15.84 1.64 -36.53
N ALA A 54 15.91 2.86 -37.05
CA ALA A 54 16.50 3.99 -36.33
C ALA A 54 15.70 4.32 -35.05
N ILE A 55 14.37 4.32 -35.14
CA ILE A 55 13.51 4.54 -33.96
C ILE A 55 13.74 3.41 -32.94
N ALA A 56 13.68 2.15 -33.36
CA ALA A 56 13.86 1.02 -32.45
C ALA A 56 15.19 1.08 -31.68
N LEU A 57 16.32 1.35 -32.38
CA LEU A 57 17.61 1.49 -31.76
C LEU A 57 17.72 2.73 -30.86
N SER A 58 17.15 3.87 -31.27
CA SER A 58 17.16 5.10 -30.48
C SER A 58 16.34 4.92 -29.21
N THR A 59 15.20 4.24 -29.29
CA THR A 59 14.34 3.97 -28.13
C THR A 59 15.02 3.01 -27.15
N GLN A 60 15.61 1.94 -27.64
CA GLN A 60 16.36 1.00 -26.81
C GLN A 60 17.54 1.69 -26.08
N THR A 61 18.26 2.57 -26.77
CA THR A 61 19.38 3.33 -26.17
C THR A 61 18.86 4.33 -25.13
N ALA A 62 17.80 5.08 -25.44
CA ALA A 62 17.21 6.03 -24.50
C ALA A 62 16.63 5.34 -23.26
N LEU A 63 16.02 4.15 -23.42
CA LEU A 63 15.56 3.36 -22.30
C LEU A 63 16.70 2.94 -21.39
N ARG A 64 17.79 2.45 -21.96
CA ARG A 64 19.01 2.08 -21.20
C ARG A 64 19.60 3.25 -20.43
N ASP A 65 19.65 4.43 -21.04
CA ASP A 65 20.14 5.65 -20.41
C ASP A 65 19.27 6.04 -19.20
N ILE A 66 17.94 5.95 -19.33
CA ILE A 66 17.01 6.23 -18.24
C ILE A 66 17.12 5.21 -17.11
N ILE A 67 17.20 3.92 -17.43
CA ILE A 67 17.39 2.87 -16.43
C ILE A 67 18.65 3.14 -15.60
N GLY A 68 19.76 3.47 -16.24
CA GLY A 68 21.03 3.75 -15.55
C GLY A 68 21.03 5.00 -14.67
N THR A 69 20.11 5.94 -14.88
CA THR A 69 20.02 7.19 -14.12
C THR A 69 19.00 7.16 -12.97
N HIS A 70 18.12 6.19 -12.93
CA HIS A 70 17.04 6.06 -11.93
C HIS A 70 17.21 4.83 -11.05
N THR A 71 16.62 4.88 -9.85
CA THR A 71 16.56 3.74 -8.94
C THR A 71 15.42 2.80 -9.31
N LEU A 72 15.47 1.57 -8.81
CA LEU A 72 14.39 0.60 -9.02
C LEU A 72 13.05 1.11 -8.46
N ASP A 73 13.07 1.73 -7.29
CA ASP A 73 11.85 2.30 -6.67
C ASP A 73 11.22 3.40 -7.54
N GLU A 74 12.03 4.31 -8.08
CA GLU A 74 11.56 5.33 -9.02
C GLU A 74 10.96 4.72 -10.29
N MET A 75 11.56 3.65 -10.81
CA MET A 75 11.04 2.94 -11.99
C MET A 75 9.71 2.24 -11.74
N LEU A 76 9.48 1.73 -10.54
CA LEU A 76 8.22 1.06 -10.17
C LEU A 76 7.10 2.06 -9.83
N THR A 77 7.44 3.18 -9.18
CA THR A 77 6.46 4.15 -8.64
C THR A 77 6.16 5.31 -9.60
N GLN A 78 7.14 5.71 -10.45
CA GLN A 78 7.05 6.91 -11.28
C GLN A 78 7.06 6.61 -12.79
N ARG A 79 6.45 5.51 -13.21
CA ARG A 79 6.42 5.05 -14.61
C ARG A 79 5.99 6.13 -15.60
N GLU A 80 4.98 6.92 -15.24
CA GLU A 80 4.46 7.99 -16.10
C GLU A 80 5.47 9.14 -16.30
N THR A 81 6.16 9.52 -15.25
CA THR A 81 7.20 10.57 -15.32
C THR A 81 8.38 10.12 -16.19
N LEU A 82 8.80 8.86 -16.04
CA LEU A 82 9.83 8.25 -16.86
C LEU A 82 9.41 8.13 -18.32
N GLY A 83 8.17 7.76 -18.59
CA GLY A 83 7.61 7.73 -19.95
C GLY A 83 7.64 9.10 -20.62
N ARG A 84 7.34 10.17 -19.88
CA ARG A 84 7.43 11.56 -20.38
C ARG A 84 8.89 11.96 -20.68
N ALA A 85 9.81 11.64 -19.79
CA ALA A 85 11.24 11.93 -20.00
C ALA A 85 11.80 11.18 -21.22
N LEU A 86 11.43 9.89 -21.38
CA LEU A 86 11.75 9.07 -22.57
C LEU A 86 11.21 9.72 -23.85
N ARG A 87 9.94 10.12 -23.83
CA ARG A 87 9.30 10.79 -24.97
C ARG A 87 10.09 12.03 -25.38
N GLU A 88 10.42 12.92 -24.44
CA GLU A 88 11.14 14.16 -24.74
C GLU A 88 12.53 13.89 -25.28
N MET A 89 13.22 12.88 -24.73
CA MET A 89 14.55 12.50 -25.21
C MET A 89 14.49 11.94 -26.63
N LEU A 90 13.51 11.10 -26.92
CA LEU A 90 13.32 10.50 -28.22
C LEU A 90 12.85 11.52 -29.25
N ASP A 91 11.90 12.38 -28.91
CA ASP A 91 11.36 13.39 -29.84
C ASP A 91 12.47 14.35 -30.30
N ARG A 92 13.37 14.74 -29.40
CA ARG A 92 14.57 15.54 -29.77
C ARG A 92 15.47 14.83 -30.79
N LYS A 93 15.61 13.50 -30.70
CA LYS A 93 16.43 12.70 -31.62
C LYS A 93 15.73 12.44 -32.96
N THR A 94 14.42 12.22 -32.95
CA THR A 94 13.67 11.76 -34.11
C THR A 94 13.03 12.89 -34.92
N ASN A 95 12.81 14.04 -34.32
CA ASN A 95 12.20 15.21 -34.98
C ASN A 95 12.98 15.68 -36.24
N PRO A 96 14.34 15.72 -36.25
CA PRO A 96 15.09 16.01 -37.47
C PRO A 96 14.80 15.05 -38.62
N TRP A 97 14.43 13.83 -38.33
CA TRP A 97 14.09 12.77 -39.31
C TRP A 97 12.64 12.84 -39.80
N GLY A 98 11.86 13.87 -39.40
CA GLY A 98 10.45 13.99 -39.74
C GLY A 98 9.53 13.00 -39.01
N ILE A 99 9.93 12.57 -37.82
CA ILE A 99 9.21 11.61 -36.99
C ILE A 99 8.93 12.24 -35.62
N THR A 100 7.72 12.09 -35.14
CA THR A 100 7.29 12.55 -33.80
C THR A 100 6.92 11.36 -32.94
N VAL A 101 7.44 11.35 -31.71
CA VAL A 101 7.08 10.39 -30.68
C VAL A 101 5.91 10.96 -29.88
N GLN A 102 4.76 10.27 -29.90
CA GLN A 102 3.57 10.69 -29.17
C GLN A 102 3.63 10.34 -27.70
N SER A 103 3.88 9.07 -27.41
CA SER A 103 4.04 8.58 -26.04
C SER A 103 5.01 7.42 -25.99
N VAL A 104 5.59 7.23 -24.81
CA VAL A 104 6.35 6.03 -24.46
C VAL A 104 5.79 5.52 -23.15
N GLU A 105 5.40 4.25 -23.15
CA GLU A 105 4.76 3.61 -22.01
C GLU A 105 5.59 2.42 -21.55
N ILE A 106 6.00 2.45 -20.28
CA ILE A 106 6.68 1.33 -19.63
C ILE A 106 5.61 0.32 -19.22
N ARG A 107 5.64 -0.86 -19.83
CA ARG A 107 4.68 -1.95 -19.57
C ARG A 107 5.05 -2.70 -18.31
N ASP A 108 6.26 -3.24 -18.30
CA ASP A 108 6.72 -4.08 -17.21
C ASP A 108 8.18 -3.83 -16.86
N VAL A 109 8.51 -4.04 -15.57
CA VAL A 109 9.87 -4.00 -15.03
C VAL A 109 10.09 -5.32 -14.32
N ILE A 110 10.85 -6.19 -14.96
CA ILE A 110 11.12 -7.55 -14.46
C ILE A 110 12.42 -7.50 -13.67
N ILE A 111 12.35 -7.95 -12.43
CA ILE A 111 13.50 -8.08 -11.52
C ILE A 111 13.81 -9.55 -11.27
N PRO A 112 15.06 -9.95 -11.01
CA PRO A 112 15.43 -11.32 -10.67
C PRO A 112 14.68 -11.85 -9.45
N ALA A 113 14.25 -13.10 -9.48
CA ALA A 113 13.40 -13.71 -8.45
C ALA A 113 14.00 -13.65 -7.04
N ASN A 114 15.32 -13.84 -6.90
CA ASN A 114 16.02 -13.73 -5.63
C ASN A 114 15.93 -12.34 -5.00
N LEU A 115 15.92 -11.31 -5.82
CA LEU A 115 15.77 -9.91 -5.36
C LEU A 115 14.32 -9.61 -5.02
N GLN A 116 13.39 -10.13 -5.81
CA GLN A 116 11.96 -10.00 -5.57
C GLN A 116 11.56 -10.57 -4.21
N ASP A 117 12.10 -11.74 -3.84
CA ASP A 117 11.87 -12.37 -2.54
C ASP A 117 12.44 -11.51 -1.40
N ALA A 118 13.64 -10.96 -1.56
CA ALA A 118 14.26 -10.09 -0.56
C ALA A 118 13.45 -8.80 -0.35
N MET A 119 13.03 -8.14 -1.43
CA MET A 119 12.21 -6.93 -1.39
C MET A 119 10.81 -7.20 -0.78
N SER A 120 10.20 -8.35 -1.10
CA SER A 120 8.94 -8.77 -0.51
C SER A 120 9.04 -8.93 1.01
N LYS A 121 10.10 -9.58 1.51
CA LYS A 121 10.36 -9.73 2.96
C LYS A 121 10.61 -8.37 3.62
N GLN A 122 11.38 -7.49 2.98
CA GLN A 122 11.62 -6.13 3.49
C GLN A 122 10.31 -5.33 3.55
N ALA A 123 9.50 -5.36 2.50
CA ALA A 123 8.20 -4.67 2.46
C ALA A 123 7.24 -5.22 3.52
N GLN A 124 7.25 -6.54 3.76
CA GLN A 124 6.45 -7.16 4.82
C GLN A 124 6.90 -6.70 6.19
N ALA A 125 8.20 -6.73 6.48
CA ALA A 125 8.75 -6.27 7.76
C ALA A 125 8.43 -4.79 8.02
N GLU A 126 8.50 -3.93 7.01
CA GLU A 126 8.15 -2.52 7.13
C GLU A 126 6.66 -2.32 7.41
N ARG A 127 5.78 -3.07 6.74
CA ARG A 127 4.32 -3.06 7.03
C ARG A 127 4.03 -3.53 8.44
N GLU A 128 4.69 -4.57 8.91
CA GLU A 128 4.55 -5.06 10.29
C GLU A 128 5.04 -4.02 11.31
N ARG A 129 6.16 -3.35 11.03
CA ARG A 129 6.66 -2.24 11.84
C ARG A 129 5.66 -1.10 11.93
N GLN A 130 5.11 -0.68 10.80
CA GLN A 130 4.09 0.38 10.74
C GLN A 130 2.81 -0.03 11.47
N ALA A 131 2.35 -1.27 11.30
CA ALA A 131 1.18 -1.79 12.00
C ALA A 131 1.38 -1.77 13.52
N ARG A 132 2.55 -2.16 14.02
CA ARG A 132 2.88 -2.10 15.47
C ARG A 132 2.91 -0.67 15.99
N ILE A 133 3.42 0.29 15.23
CA ILE A 133 3.41 1.72 15.62
C ILE A 133 1.97 2.22 15.71
N ILE A 134 1.13 1.93 14.72
CA ILE A 134 -0.29 2.33 14.71
C ILE A 134 -1.02 1.73 15.90
N LEU A 135 -0.83 0.43 16.19
CA LEU A 135 -1.43 -0.24 17.34
C LEU A 135 -0.97 0.41 18.67
N SER A 136 0.32 0.66 18.84
CA SER A 136 0.87 1.30 20.04
C SER A 136 0.32 2.73 20.23
N THR A 137 0.17 3.48 19.14
CA THR A 137 -0.44 4.81 19.17
C THR A 137 -1.92 4.72 19.59
N ALA A 138 -2.66 3.77 19.00
CA ALA A 138 -4.05 3.54 19.36
C ALA A 138 -4.21 3.10 20.81
N GLU A 139 -3.34 2.22 21.33
CA GLU A 139 -3.33 1.83 22.75
C GLU A 139 -3.07 3.03 23.66
N THR A 140 -2.15 3.90 23.29
CA THR A 140 -1.85 5.13 24.06
C THR A 140 -3.05 6.08 24.09
N GLU A 141 -3.70 6.28 22.94
CA GLU A 141 -4.92 7.10 22.85
C GLU A 141 -6.06 6.50 23.66
N ILE A 142 -6.26 5.19 23.60
CA ILE A 142 -7.27 4.46 24.38
C ILE A 142 -6.96 4.62 25.86
N ALA A 143 -5.73 4.43 26.29
CA ALA A 143 -5.33 4.61 27.69
C ALA A 143 -5.59 6.04 28.19
N ALA A 144 -5.27 7.05 27.37
CA ALA A 144 -5.58 8.45 27.70
C ALA A 144 -7.09 8.68 27.85
N LYS A 145 -7.91 8.10 26.97
CA LYS A 145 -9.38 8.15 27.04
C LYS A 145 -9.94 7.44 28.27
N PHE A 146 -9.35 6.31 28.67
CA PHE A 146 -9.73 5.64 29.90
C PHE A 146 -9.43 6.48 31.14
N VAL A 147 -8.26 7.13 31.19
CA VAL A 147 -7.93 8.05 32.30
C VAL A 147 -8.89 9.22 32.35
N GLU A 148 -9.23 9.82 31.21
CA GLU A 148 -10.20 10.91 31.13
C GLU A 148 -11.59 10.44 31.59
N ALA A 149 -12.04 9.28 31.13
CA ALA A 149 -13.32 8.68 31.52
C ALA A 149 -13.38 8.27 32.99
N ALA A 150 -12.24 7.93 33.62
CA ALA A 150 -12.16 7.57 35.02
C ALA A 150 -12.22 8.76 35.98
N ARG A 151 -11.84 9.98 35.54
CA ARG A 151 -11.81 11.20 36.38
C ARG A 151 -13.14 11.49 37.11
N PRO A 152 -14.33 11.44 36.46
CA PRO A 152 -15.61 11.71 37.12
C PRO A 152 -15.93 10.69 38.24
N TYR A 153 -15.36 9.47 38.17
CA TYR A 153 -15.63 8.42 39.14
C TYR A 153 -14.72 8.47 40.38
N GLN A 154 -13.58 9.16 40.32
CA GLN A 154 -12.61 9.25 41.43
C GLN A 154 -13.20 9.87 42.68
N SER A 155 -14.16 10.78 42.55
CA SER A 155 -14.79 11.50 43.67
C SER A 155 -16.03 10.83 44.23
N ASN A 156 -16.53 9.74 43.57
CA ASN A 156 -17.79 9.09 43.99
C ASN A 156 -17.73 7.57 43.94
N PRO A 157 -17.41 6.89 45.05
CA PRO A 157 -17.31 5.45 45.13
C PRO A 157 -18.61 4.71 44.71
N VAL A 158 -19.76 5.31 44.97
CA VAL A 158 -21.07 4.73 44.59
C VAL A 158 -21.23 4.67 43.06
N ALA A 159 -20.75 5.72 42.36
CA ALA A 159 -20.79 5.76 40.91
C ALA A 159 -19.90 4.68 40.27
N VAL A 160 -18.73 4.38 40.86
CA VAL A 160 -17.85 3.28 40.43
C VAL A 160 -18.57 1.94 40.58
N HIS A 161 -19.26 1.74 41.70
CA HIS A 161 -19.99 0.49 41.95
C HIS A 161 -21.15 0.28 40.97
N LEU A 162 -21.95 1.32 40.73
CA LEU A 162 -23.02 1.28 39.75
C LEU A 162 -22.51 1.02 38.33
N ARG A 163 -21.39 1.62 37.96
CA ARG A 163 -20.78 1.40 36.64
C ARG A 163 -20.28 -0.05 36.49
N ALA A 164 -19.64 -0.60 37.54
CA ALA A 164 -19.19 -2.00 37.55
C ALA A 164 -20.37 -2.98 37.38
N MET A 165 -21.48 -2.72 38.09
CA MET A 165 -22.71 -3.55 37.97
C MET A 165 -23.33 -3.44 36.57
N ASN A 166 -23.34 -2.26 35.98
CA ASN A 166 -23.85 -2.06 34.63
C ASN A 166 -22.99 -2.82 33.58
N MET A 167 -21.66 -2.78 33.73
CA MET A 167 -20.75 -3.50 32.83
C MET A 167 -20.92 -5.02 32.96
N LEU A 168 -21.13 -5.55 34.16
CA LEU A 168 -21.48 -6.95 34.38
C LEU A 168 -22.82 -7.33 33.73
N TYR A 169 -23.83 -6.48 33.89
CA TYR A 169 -25.13 -6.70 33.27
C TYR A 169 -25.05 -6.70 31.74
N GLU A 170 -24.34 -5.76 31.14
CA GLU A 170 -24.11 -5.71 29.70
C GLU A 170 -23.34 -6.94 29.20
N GLY A 171 -22.29 -7.38 29.92
CA GLY A 171 -21.53 -8.58 29.59
C GLY A 171 -22.36 -9.87 29.68
N LEU A 172 -23.29 -9.95 30.62
CA LEU A 172 -24.22 -11.10 30.74
C LEU A 172 -25.32 -11.11 29.68
N LYS A 173 -25.70 -9.94 29.16
CA LYS A 173 -26.70 -9.80 28.12
C LYS A 173 -26.21 -10.23 26.73
N GLU A 174 -24.91 -10.07 26.47
CA GLU A 174 -24.27 -10.57 25.27
C GLU A 174 -23.99 -12.07 25.40
N LYS A 175 -24.90 -12.86 24.87
CA LYS A 175 -24.84 -14.32 24.59
C LYS A 175 -23.75 -15.11 25.35
N GLY A 176 -24.04 -15.50 26.60
CA GLY A 176 -23.42 -16.67 27.20
C GLY A 176 -21.92 -16.60 27.51
N SER A 177 -21.35 -15.44 27.63
CA SER A 177 -19.94 -15.27 28.01
C SER A 177 -19.75 -15.57 29.51
N ILE A 178 -18.87 -16.53 29.83
CA ILE A 178 -18.45 -16.76 31.23
C ILE A 178 -17.49 -15.63 31.58
N VAL A 179 -17.89 -14.73 32.50
CA VAL A 179 -17.02 -13.68 33.04
C VAL A 179 -16.30 -14.24 34.26
N VAL A 180 -15.01 -14.50 34.14
CA VAL A 180 -14.17 -14.88 35.27
C VAL A 180 -13.70 -13.61 35.97
N VAL A 181 -14.27 -13.32 37.14
CA VAL A 181 -13.87 -12.16 37.97
C VAL A 181 -12.92 -12.66 39.06
N PRO A 182 -11.67 -12.11 39.17
CA PRO A 182 -10.78 -12.44 40.28
C PRO A 182 -11.41 -12.10 41.64
N SER A 183 -11.20 -12.93 42.64
CA SER A 183 -11.77 -12.72 44.00
C SER A 183 -11.42 -11.33 44.58
N SER A 184 -10.23 -10.84 44.31
CA SER A 184 -9.78 -9.49 44.73
C SER A 184 -10.62 -8.36 44.11
N ALA A 185 -11.10 -8.55 42.87
CA ALA A 185 -12.00 -7.57 42.24
C ALA A 185 -13.43 -7.64 42.80
N VAL A 186 -13.89 -8.83 43.21
CA VAL A 186 -15.18 -9.02 43.89
C VAL A 186 -15.16 -8.34 45.28
N GLU A 187 -14.06 -8.44 46.00
CA GLU A 187 -13.89 -7.76 47.31
C GLU A 187 -13.84 -6.23 47.15
N SER A 188 -13.08 -5.73 46.16
CA SER A 188 -13.00 -4.28 45.89
C SER A 188 -14.33 -3.67 45.40
N MET A 189 -15.16 -4.48 44.78
CA MET A 189 -16.54 -4.10 44.33
C MET A 189 -17.58 -4.28 45.43
N ASN A 190 -17.24 -4.80 46.59
CA ASN A 190 -18.16 -5.09 47.70
C ASN A 190 -19.35 -6.00 47.34
N LEU A 191 -19.19 -6.81 46.30
CA LEU A 191 -20.22 -7.71 45.78
C LEU A 191 -20.53 -8.87 46.74
N GLY A 192 -19.58 -9.25 47.60
CA GLY A 192 -19.76 -10.27 48.60
C GLY A 192 -20.86 -9.97 49.64
N ALA A 193 -21.04 -8.69 49.99
CA ALA A 193 -22.06 -8.24 50.95
C ALA A 193 -23.48 -8.36 50.35
N LEU A 194 -23.62 -8.17 49.06
CA LEU A 194 -24.95 -8.31 48.37
C LEU A 194 -25.35 -9.75 48.16
N GLY A 195 -24.42 -10.67 47.90
CA GLY A 195 -24.69 -12.12 47.87
C GLY A 195 -25.13 -12.70 49.22
N GLY A 196 -24.57 -12.16 50.30
CA GLY A 196 -25.00 -12.52 51.69
C GLY A 196 -26.41 -12.06 52.03
N LEU A 197 -26.86 -10.90 51.54
CA LEU A 197 -28.24 -10.43 51.76
C LEU A 197 -29.27 -11.24 50.95
N ALA A 198 -28.93 -11.64 49.72
CA ALA A 198 -29.83 -12.46 48.91
C ALA A 198 -30.03 -13.91 49.49
N SER A 199 -29.02 -14.44 50.18
CA SER A 199 -29.13 -15.75 50.86
C SER A 199 -29.93 -15.71 52.19
N LEU A 200 -30.05 -14.55 52.83
CA LEU A 200 -30.88 -14.37 54.02
C LEU A 200 -32.37 -14.31 53.73
N ASP A 201 -32.74 -13.79 52.53
CA ASP A 201 -34.15 -13.69 52.10
C ASP A 201 -34.76 -15.04 51.66
N SER A 202 -33.91 -16.00 51.28
CA SER A 202 -34.35 -17.35 50.90
C SER A 202 -34.60 -18.29 52.07
N ASN A 203 -34.19 -17.93 53.31
CA ASN A 203 -34.30 -18.79 54.50
C ASN A 203 -35.42 -18.36 55.47
N GLY A 204 -36.30 -17.44 55.07
CA GLY A 204 -37.38 -16.88 55.87
C GLY A 204 -38.78 -17.45 55.61
N ALA A 205 -38.93 -18.70 55.15
CA ALA A 205 -40.23 -19.32 55.09
C ALA A 205 -40.51 -20.18 56.35
N PRO A 206 -41.50 -19.86 57.19
CA PRO A 206 -41.80 -20.70 58.38
C PRO A 206 -42.47 -21.98 57.90
N ALA A 207 -41.95 -23.12 58.39
CA ALA A 207 -42.59 -24.41 58.34
C ALA A 207 -43.92 -24.31 59.07
N GLN A 208 -45.05 -24.39 58.39
CA GLN A 208 -46.32 -24.68 59.00
C GLN A 208 -46.51 -26.20 59.05
N ALA A 209 -46.58 -26.69 60.25
CA ALA A 209 -47.11 -28.04 60.61
C ALA A 209 -48.56 -28.24 60.27
N HIS A 210 -48.88 -29.33 59.57
CA HIS A 210 -49.93 -30.27 59.94
C HIS A 210 -49.74 -31.58 59.18
#